data_7f2afe194281191e49963aebba0f82d2
#
_entry.id   7f2afe194281191e49963aebba0f82d2
#
_cell.length_a   1.000
_cell.length_b   1.000
_cell.length_c   1.000
_cell.angle_alpha   90.00
_cell.angle_beta   90.00
_cell.angle_gamma   90.00
#
_symmetry.space_group_name_H-M   'P 1'
#
loop_
_entity.id
_entity.type
_entity.pdbx_description
1 polymer ?
#
loop_
_entity_poly.entity_id
_entity_poly.type
_entity_poly.pdbx_seq_one_letter_code
_entity_poly.pdbx_strand_id
1 'polypeptide(L)'
;MKKEKLNAQGLACPLPVIQTKKLLLENDVVETTVDNFIATQNLEKMANQLGYNFKMVEEAKDKYIVTISKGEVTEGVVIDTLCDKCVVPVTQAKRTLEEEPKVTLLVRLQEHVDSLEKFAEKNNHEIKVSTIEEGFKVEITRREVATQEELPVVKDESYIVVINKSQMGHGSEELGKRLIKGYLYALTEQEVLPKKIIFYNGGGLLVDKERSHVLDELRELENNGVEIVCCGACIDYNKIDLAVGNPTNMYFIVEDMRKANRVIQP
;
A
#
# COMPACT_ATOMS: atom_id res chain seq x y z
N MET A 1 23.20 -3.73 20.74
CA MET A 1 21.84 -3.48 20.22
C MET A 1 20.95 -3.00 21.36
N LYS A 2 20.50 -1.76 21.26
CA LYS A 2 19.59 -1.16 22.26
C LYS A 2 18.16 -1.59 21.92
N LYS A 3 17.49 -2.26 22.89
CA LYS A 3 16.13 -2.78 22.74
C LYS A 3 15.17 -2.06 23.68
N GLU A 4 13.98 -1.71 23.19
CA GLU A 4 12.91 -1.06 23.97
C GLU A 4 11.58 -1.80 23.75
N LYS A 5 10.70 -1.76 24.77
CA LYS A 5 9.37 -2.35 24.71
C LYS A 5 8.30 -1.27 24.87
N LEU A 6 7.30 -1.33 24.02
CA LEU A 6 6.14 -0.43 24.03
C LEU A 6 4.85 -1.24 24.21
N ASN A 7 4.08 -0.92 25.24
CA ASN A 7 2.71 -1.39 25.32
C ASN A 7 1.78 -0.34 24.67
N ALA A 8 1.22 -0.68 23.52
CA ALA A 8 0.32 0.18 22.76
C ALA A 8 -1.11 -0.37 22.68
N GLN A 9 -1.47 -1.32 23.57
CA GLN A 9 -2.83 -1.82 23.71
C GLN A 9 -3.78 -0.68 24.13
N GLY A 10 -4.99 -0.63 23.57
CA GLY A 10 -5.98 0.41 23.83
C GLY A 10 -5.69 1.76 23.16
N LEU A 11 -4.55 1.89 22.47
CA LEU A 11 -4.24 3.12 21.76
C LEU A 11 -4.95 3.17 20.40
N ALA A 12 -5.65 4.27 20.16
CA ALA A 12 -6.28 4.50 18.86
C ALA A 12 -5.24 4.80 17.77
N CYS A 13 -5.53 4.36 16.53
CA CYS A 13 -4.77 4.75 15.35
C CYS A 13 -4.73 6.30 15.24
N PRO A 14 -3.55 6.91 14.96
CA PRO A 14 -2.28 6.30 14.55
C PRO A 14 -1.22 6.16 15.67
N LEU A 15 -1.60 6.27 16.95
CA LEU A 15 -0.67 6.36 18.09
C LEU A 15 0.35 5.21 18.19
N PRO A 16 -0.02 3.92 18.00
CA PRO A 16 0.96 2.83 18.02
C PRO A 16 2.10 3.03 17.04
N VAL A 17 1.78 3.47 15.81
CA VAL A 17 2.78 3.70 14.74
C VAL A 17 3.70 4.87 15.09
N ILE A 18 3.12 6.00 15.55
CA ILE A 18 3.89 7.21 15.89
C ILE A 18 4.85 6.94 17.06
N GLN A 19 4.37 6.26 18.11
CA GLN A 19 5.19 5.97 19.28
C GLN A 19 6.31 4.97 18.96
N THR A 20 6.00 3.89 18.21
CA THR A 20 7.00 2.93 17.75
C THR A 20 8.06 3.61 16.89
N LYS A 21 7.66 4.48 15.94
CA LYS A 21 8.59 5.23 15.10
C LYS A 21 9.52 6.13 15.93
N LYS A 22 9.00 6.83 16.95
CA LYS A 22 9.82 7.66 17.85
C LYS A 22 10.86 6.82 18.61
N LEU A 23 10.46 5.67 19.14
CA LEU A 23 11.38 4.78 19.85
C LEU A 23 12.46 4.20 18.93
N LEU A 24 12.14 3.92 17.68
CA LEU A 24 13.11 3.46 16.67
C LEU A 24 14.17 4.52 16.33
N LEU A 25 13.96 5.81 16.57
CA LEU A 25 15.01 6.82 16.40
C LEU A 25 16.19 6.58 17.36
N GLU A 26 15.92 6.15 18.60
CA GLU A 26 16.90 6.03 19.68
C GLU A 26 17.32 4.57 19.97
N ASN A 27 16.61 3.59 19.40
CA ASN A 27 16.83 2.16 19.67
C ASN A 27 17.00 1.38 18.36
N ASP A 28 17.75 0.25 18.45
CA ASP A 28 17.99 -0.64 17.32
C ASP A 28 16.83 -1.62 17.10
N VAL A 29 16.13 -1.98 18.20
CA VAL A 29 15.02 -2.92 18.20
C VAL A 29 13.91 -2.38 19.09
N VAL A 30 12.67 -2.36 18.57
CA VAL A 30 11.48 -2.01 19.33
C VAL A 30 10.46 -3.16 19.25
N GLU A 31 9.98 -3.59 20.43
CA GLU A 31 8.95 -4.59 20.58
C GLU A 31 7.66 -3.88 21.01
N THR A 32 6.65 -3.85 20.12
CA THR A 32 5.38 -3.16 20.35
C THR A 32 4.26 -4.17 20.53
N THR A 33 3.55 -4.11 21.67
CA THR A 33 2.35 -4.90 21.90
C THR A 33 1.10 -4.11 21.49
N VAL A 34 0.25 -4.71 20.66
CA VAL A 34 -1.03 -4.13 20.20
C VAL A 34 -2.17 -5.12 20.37
N ASP A 35 -3.42 -4.64 20.35
CA ASP A 35 -4.63 -5.40 20.63
C ASP A 35 -5.53 -5.63 19.41
N ASN A 36 -5.08 -5.23 18.23
CA ASN A 36 -5.83 -5.47 16.99
C ASN A 36 -4.89 -5.71 15.79
N PHE A 37 -5.37 -6.52 14.85
CA PHE A 37 -4.61 -6.94 13.68
C PHE A 37 -4.28 -5.78 12.72
N ILE A 38 -5.15 -4.76 12.63
CA ILE A 38 -4.90 -3.59 11.77
C ILE A 38 -3.69 -2.79 12.26
N ALA A 39 -3.50 -2.70 13.58
CA ALA A 39 -2.30 -2.06 14.14
C ALA A 39 -1.02 -2.79 13.73
N THR A 40 -1.03 -4.15 13.65
CA THR A 40 0.14 -4.91 13.19
C THR A 40 0.46 -4.61 11.73
N GLN A 41 -0.54 -4.57 10.85
CA GLN A 41 -0.36 -4.23 9.44
C GLN A 41 0.19 -2.81 9.24
N ASN A 42 -0.28 -1.86 10.06
CA ASN A 42 0.24 -0.50 10.02
C ASN A 42 1.70 -0.40 10.49
N LEU A 43 2.09 -1.20 11.49
CA LEU A 43 3.48 -1.30 11.97
C LEU A 43 4.37 -1.99 10.93
N GLU A 44 3.87 -3.03 10.27
CA GLU A 44 4.56 -3.70 9.16
C GLU A 44 4.82 -2.73 8.00
N LYS A 45 3.79 -2.00 7.58
CA LYS A 45 3.91 -0.98 6.53
C LYS A 45 4.96 0.08 6.90
N MET A 46 4.99 0.53 8.16
CA MET A 46 6.01 1.46 8.62
C MET A 46 7.41 0.84 8.60
N ALA A 47 7.57 -0.41 9.06
CA ALA A 47 8.86 -1.09 9.05
C ALA A 47 9.41 -1.24 7.63
N ASN A 48 8.55 -1.66 6.69
CA ASN A 48 8.90 -1.77 5.27
C ASN A 48 9.29 -0.42 4.66
N GLN A 49 8.58 0.68 5.00
CA GLN A 49 8.92 2.03 4.55
C GLN A 49 10.27 2.53 5.07
N LEU A 50 10.69 2.05 6.24
CA LEU A 50 11.97 2.42 6.84
C LEU A 50 13.10 1.46 6.48
N GLY A 51 12.84 0.42 5.69
CA GLY A 51 13.82 -0.63 5.38
C GLY A 51 14.21 -1.45 6.62
N TYR A 52 13.31 -1.61 7.60
CA TYR A 52 13.57 -2.33 8.83
C TYR A 52 12.94 -3.71 8.80
N ASN A 53 13.57 -4.67 9.50
CA ASN A 53 13.01 -6.01 9.67
C ASN A 53 11.77 -5.98 10.53
N PHE A 54 10.74 -6.73 10.13
CA PHE A 54 9.48 -6.89 10.84
C PHE A 54 9.27 -8.34 11.23
N LYS A 55 8.79 -8.56 12.45
CA LYS A 55 8.34 -9.87 12.94
C LYS A 55 7.13 -9.68 13.83
N MET A 56 6.07 -10.46 13.60
CA MET A 56 4.86 -10.47 14.42
C MET A 56 4.64 -11.86 15.03
N VAL A 57 4.16 -11.87 16.27
CA VAL A 57 3.72 -13.09 16.98
C VAL A 57 2.36 -12.78 17.62
N GLU A 58 1.37 -13.62 17.39
CA GLU A 58 0.11 -13.61 18.13
C GLU A 58 0.31 -14.38 19.44
N GLU A 59 0.32 -13.67 20.57
CA GLU A 59 0.54 -14.27 21.89
C GLU A 59 -0.77 -14.81 22.48
N ALA A 60 -1.88 -14.15 22.22
CA ALA A 60 -3.23 -14.55 22.62
C ALA A 60 -4.25 -13.92 21.68
N LYS A 61 -5.52 -14.31 21.82
CA LYS A 61 -6.61 -13.68 21.07
C LYS A 61 -6.58 -12.15 21.28
N ASP A 62 -6.53 -11.41 20.18
CA ASP A 62 -6.46 -9.95 20.16
C ASP A 62 -5.24 -9.38 20.93
N LYS A 63 -4.12 -10.13 20.98
CA LYS A 63 -2.85 -9.65 21.54
C LYS A 63 -1.69 -10.05 20.65
N TYR A 64 -1.09 -9.05 20.02
CA TYR A 64 0.00 -9.21 19.06
C TYR A 64 1.26 -8.51 19.55
N ILE A 65 2.40 -9.19 19.40
CA ILE A 65 3.72 -8.62 19.67
C ILE A 65 4.43 -8.42 18.35
N VAL A 66 4.69 -7.17 18.02
CA VAL A 66 5.42 -6.74 16.82
C VAL A 66 6.83 -6.35 17.20
N THR A 67 7.82 -6.99 16.60
CA THR A 67 9.24 -6.65 16.77
C THR A 67 9.75 -6.01 15.48
N ILE A 68 10.23 -4.78 15.57
CA ILE A 68 10.85 -4.05 14.47
C ILE A 68 12.31 -3.80 14.82
N SER A 69 13.22 -4.16 13.91
CA SER A 69 14.67 -4.00 14.12
C SER A 69 15.34 -3.32 12.92
N LYS A 70 16.27 -2.40 13.20
CA LYS A 70 17.18 -1.86 12.20
C LYS A 70 18.10 -3.01 11.77
N GLY A 71 18.00 -3.44 10.53
CA GLY A 71 18.83 -4.51 9.96
C GLY A 71 19.91 -3.95 9.06
N GLU A 72 20.99 -4.70 8.87
CA GLU A 72 21.88 -4.46 7.75
C GLU A 72 21.11 -4.70 6.45
N VAL A 73 21.15 -3.74 5.53
CA VAL A 73 20.51 -3.82 4.22
C VAL A 73 21.21 -4.92 3.44
N THR A 74 20.58 -6.09 3.36
CA THR A 74 20.98 -7.11 2.39
C THR A 74 20.54 -6.64 1.00
N GLU A 75 21.37 -6.87 -0.01
CA GLU A 75 21.17 -6.43 -1.40
C GLU A 75 19.77 -6.77 -1.93
N GLY A 76 18.90 -5.75 -1.99
CA GLY A 76 17.53 -5.82 -2.52
C GLY A 76 16.45 -6.17 -1.47
N VAL A 77 15.33 -5.45 -1.54
CA VAL A 77 14.16 -5.69 -0.68
C VAL A 77 13.47 -6.99 -1.11
N VAL A 78 13.30 -7.93 -0.18
CA VAL A 78 12.53 -9.16 -0.41
C VAL A 78 11.14 -8.97 0.19
N ILE A 79 10.10 -9.09 -0.63
CA ILE A 79 8.70 -8.96 -0.23
C ILE A 79 8.03 -10.33 -0.36
N ASP A 80 7.61 -10.88 0.77
CA ASP A 80 6.85 -12.13 0.81
C ASP A 80 5.36 -11.82 0.63
N THR A 81 4.80 -12.24 -0.52
CA THR A 81 3.38 -12.13 -0.84
C THR A 81 2.71 -13.50 -1.02
N LEU A 82 3.26 -14.55 -0.39
CA LEU A 82 2.72 -15.92 -0.45
C LEU A 82 1.39 -16.06 0.29
N CYS A 83 0.96 -15.07 1.06
CA CYS A 83 -0.29 -15.10 1.79
C CYS A 83 -1.46 -14.69 0.88
N ASP A 84 -2.55 -15.51 0.85
CA ASP A 84 -3.71 -15.34 -0.04
C ASP A 84 -4.54 -14.05 0.18
N LYS A 85 -4.22 -13.27 1.21
CA LYS A 85 -4.94 -12.03 1.58
C LYS A 85 -4.06 -10.79 1.48
N CYS A 86 -2.86 -10.92 0.93
CA CYS A 86 -1.87 -9.86 0.91
C CYS A 86 -1.83 -9.16 -0.45
N VAL A 87 -1.63 -7.89 -0.37
CA VAL A 87 -1.15 -6.86 -1.30
C VAL A 87 -0.94 -7.30 -2.75
N VAL A 88 -1.49 -6.54 -3.69
CA VAL A 88 -1.24 -6.70 -5.13
C VAL A 88 0.28 -6.59 -5.38
N PRO A 89 0.95 -7.67 -5.87
CA PRO A 89 2.41 -7.71 -6.01
C PRO A 89 2.98 -6.59 -6.88
N VAL A 90 2.23 -6.17 -7.92
CA VAL A 90 2.62 -5.06 -8.81
C VAL A 90 2.74 -3.73 -8.05
N THR A 91 1.81 -3.44 -7.13
CA THR A 91 1.84 -2.20 -6.34
C THR A 91 3.06 -2.17 -5.42
N GLN A 92 3.44 -3.32 -4.84
CA GLN A 92 4.64 -3.44 -4.01
C GLN A 92 5.91 -3.30 -4.85
N ALA A 93 5.98 -3.98 -6.00
CA ALA A 93 7.11 -3.86 -6.91
C ALA A 93 7.34 -2.41 -7.34
N LYS A 94 6.28 -1.72 -7.78
CA LYS A 94 6.34 -0.32 -8.20
C LYS A 94 6.88 0.58 -7.09
N ARG A 95 6.31 0.46 -5.89
CA ARG A 95 6.69 1.29 -4.74
C ARG A 95 8.15 1.07 -4.33
N THR A 96 8.57 -0.20 -4.23
CA THR A 96 9.95 -0.52 -3.86
C THR A 96 10.94 -0.04 -4.92
N LEU A 97 10.61 -0.16 -6.21
CA LEU A 97 11.47 0.31 -7.29
C LEU A 97 11.52 1.85 -7.43
N GLU A 98 10.64 2.60 -6.78
CA GLU A 98 10.77 4.06 -6.66
C GLU A 98 11.95 4.46 -5.74
N GLU A 99 12.21 3.67 -4.69
CA GLU A 99 13.23 3.94 -3.67
C GLU A 99 14.49 3.08 -3.86
N GLU A 100 14.34 1.85 -4.36
CA GLU A 100 15.41 0.85 -4.49
C GLU A 100 15.63 0.42 -5.95
N PRO A 101 16.86 0.10 -6.36
CA PRO A 101 17.15 -0.32 -7.73
C PRO A 101 16.67 -1.73 -8.06
N LYS A 102 16.40 -2.56 -7.04
CA LYS A 102 16.00 -3.98 -7.19
C LYS A 102 14.98 -4.38 -6.14
N VAL A 103 13.97 -5.16 -6.57
CA VAL A 103 12.99 -5.81 -5.67
C VAL A 103 12.91 -7.29 -5.98
N THR A 104 12.75 -8.10 -4.94
CA THR A 104 12.46 -9.54 -5.04
C THR A 104 11.11 -9.81 -4.40
N LEU A 105 10.18 -10.42 -5.14
CA LEU A 105 8.87 -10.80 -4.66
C LEU A 105 8.73 -12.33 -4.66
N LEU A 106 8.11 -12.86 -3.60
CA LEU A 106 7.69 -14.25 -3.54
C LEU A 106 6.18 -14.27 -3.76
N VAL A 107 5.71 -14.89 -4.84
CA VAL A 107 4.29 -14.92 -5.24
C VAL A 107 3.83 -16.36 -5.43
N ARG A 108 2.56 -16.65 -5.11
CA ARG A 108 2.00 -18.01 -5.21
C ARG A 108 1.32 -18.25 -6.54
N LEU A 109 0.61 -17.28 -7.09
CA LEU A 109 -0.24 -17.45 -8.26
C LEU A 109 0.48 -17.03 -9.55
N GLN A 110 0.27 -17.79 -10.62
CA GLN A 110 0.79 -17.46 -11.95
C GLN A 110 0.27 -16.09 -12.45
N GLU A 111 -0.96 -15.75 -12.14
CA GLU A 111 -1.56 -14.44 -12.49
C GLU A 111 -0.78 -13.25 -11.92
N HIS A 112 -0.17 -13.42 -10.76
CA HIS A 112 0.70 -12.40 -10.15
C HIS A 112 2.02 -12.27 -10.92
N VAL A 113 2.58 -13.40 -11.40
CA VAL A 113 3.78 -13.39 -12.25
C VAL A 113 3.49 -12.65 -13.55
N ASP A 114 2.38 -12.99 -14.24
CA ASP A 114 1.97 -12.39 -15.50
C ASP A 114 1.76 -10.86 -15.37
N SER A 115 1.21 -10.44 -14.22
CA SER A 115 1.01 -9.02 -13.91
C SER A 115 2.33 -8.29 -13.66
N LEU A 116 3.29 -8.93 -12.99
CA LEU A 116 4.64 -8.40 -12.75
C LEU A 116 5.47 -8.34 -14.04
N GLU A 117 5.31 -9.32 -14.95
CA GLU A 117 5.96 -9.31 -16.25
C GLU A 117 5.47 -8.14 -17.11
N LYS A 118 4.15 -7.94 -17.22
CA LYS A 118 3.56 -6.79 -17.92
C LYS A 118 4.02 -5.46 -17.31
N PHE A 119 4.10 -5.38 -15.99
CA PHE A 119 4.60 -4.19 -15.29
C PHE A 119 6.07 -3.92 -15.66
N ALA A 120 6.92 -4.95 -15.63
CA ALA A 120 8.33 -4.82 -15.94
C ALA A 120 8.56 -4.40 -17.41
N GLU A 121 7.82 -5.00 -18.36
CA GLU A 121 7.86 -4.64 -19.78
C GLU A 121 7.44 -3.19 -20.00
N LYS A 122 6.30 -2.77 -19.44
CA LYS A 122 5.77 -1.41 -19.59
C LYS A 122 6.75 -0.35 -19.08
N ASN A 123 7.53 -0.67 -18.03
CA ASN A 123 8.47 0.27 -17.41
C ASN A 123 9.94 0.02 -17.83
N ASN A 124 10.18 -0.82 -18.84
CA ASN A 124 11.53 -1.18 -19.32
C ASN A 124 12.47 -1.70 -18.22
N HIS A 125 11.92 -2.45 -17.25
CA HIS A 125 12.68 -3.09 -16.18
C HIS A 125 13.16 -4.48 -16.60
N GLU A 126 14.26 -4.94 -16.04
CA GLU A 126 14.70 -6.33 -16.18
C GLU A 126 13.96 -7.21 -15.18
N ILE A 127 13.40 -8.34 -15.64
CA ILE A 127 12.69 -9.29 -14.79
C ILE A 127 13.30 -10.68 -14.91
N LYS A 128 13.41 -11.40 -13.77
CA LYS A 128 13.79 -12.81 -13.70
C LYS A 128 12.79 -13.56 -12.83
N VAL A 129 12.23 -14.62 -13.36
CA VAL A 129 11.30 -15.50 -12.67
C VAL A 129 11.93 -16.85 -12.42
N SER A 130 11.80 -17.37 -11.22
CA SER A 130 12.23 -18.72 -10.85
C SER A 130 11.18 -19.41 -9.99
N THR A 131 11.00 -20.71 -10.19
CA THR A 131 10.06 -21.53 -9.42
C THR A 131 10.68 -21.91 -8.08
N ILE A 132 9.90 -21.82 -7.00
CA ILE A 132 10.24 -22.26 -5.64
C ILE A 132 9.20 -23.27 -5.13
N GLU A 133 9.44 -23.92 -3.98
CA GLU A 133 8.53 -24.96 -3.46
C GLU A 133 7.09 -24.48 -3.25
N GLU A 134 6.88 -23.21 -2.87
CA GLU A 134 5.56 -22.64 -2.55
C GLU A 134 5.07 -21.60 -3.58
N GLY A 135 5.64 -21.56 -4.80
CA GLY A 135 5.23 -20.59 -5.83
C GLY A 135 6.38 -20.11 -6.72
N PHE A 136 6.50 -18.80 -6.87
CA PHE A 136 7.48 -18.18 -7.75
C PHE A 136 8.26 -17.09 -7.03
N LYS A 137 9.55 -17.00 -7.31
CA LYS A 137 10.42 -15.89 -6.95
C LYS A 137 10.58 -15.00 -8.17
N VAL A 138 10.15 -13.75 -8.09
CA VAL A 138 10.23 -12.74 -9.14
C VAL A 138 11.20 -11.65 -8.71
N GLU A 139 12.28 -11.48 -9.45
CA GLU A 139 13.27 -10.43 -9.24
C GLU A 139 13.11 -9.37 -10.33
N ILE A 140 12.86 -8.13 -9.96
CA ILE A 140 12.75 -7.00 -10.88
C ILE A 140 13.85 -6.01 -10.56
N THR A 141 14.63 -5.64 -11.59
CA THR A 141 15.71 -4.66 -11.49
C THR A 141 15.38 -3.46 -12.38
N ARG A 142 15.42 -2.26 -11.78
CA ARG A 142 15.27 -1.02 -12.53
C ARG A 142 16.49 -0.85 -13.44
N ARG A 143 16.27 -0.74 -14.75
CA ARG A 143 17.31 -0.32 -15.67
C ARG A 143 17.60 1.16 -15.44
N GLU A 144 18.82 1.48 -15.05
CA GLU A 144 19.31 2.85 -15.12
C GLU A 144 19.42 3.22 -16.60
N VAL A 145 18.57 4.12 -17.03
CA VAL A 145 18.76 4.81 -18.31
C VAL A 145 19.95 5.74 -18.11
N ALA A 146 21.06 5.45 -18.76
CA ALA A 146 22.22 6.32 -18.75
C ALA A 146 21.78 7.74 -19.13
N THR A 147 21.94 8.65 -18.19
CA THR A 147 21.66 10.08 -18.36
C THR A 147 22.65 10.65 -19.37
N GLN A 148 22.27 10.81 -20.62
CA GLN A 148 22.85 11.79 -21.54
C GLN A 148 21.73 12.38 -22.36
N GLU A 149 21.67 13.69 -22.32
CA GLU A 149 20.81 14.69 -22.94
C GLU A 149 19.74 15.25 -22.01
N GLU A 150 19.82 16.58 -21.83
CA GLU A 150 18.77 17.38 -21.22
C GLU A 150 17.47 17.19 -21.98
N LEU A 151 16.69 16.19 -21.56
CA LEU A 151 15.32 16.05 -22.01
C LEU A 151 14.53 17.26 -21.49
N PRO A 152 13.55 17.77 -22.27
CA PRO A 152 12.69 18.83 -21.83
C PRO A 152 12.09 18.43 -20.47
N VAL A 153 12.05 19.36 -19.53
CA VAL A 153 11.47 19.18 -18.19
C VAL A 153 10.10 18.53 -18.37
N VAL A 154 10.04 17.21 -18.27
CA VAL A 154 8.76 16.47 -18.28
C VAL A 154 8.06 16.92 -17.01
N LYS A 155 6.99 17.69 -17.16
CA LYS A 155 6.15 18.11 -16.05
C LYS A 155 5.75 16.85 -15.29
N ASP A 156 6.14 16.72 -14.04
CA ASP A 156 5.67 15.63 -13.19
C ASP A 156 4.13 15.74 -13.06
N GLU A 157 3.41 14.93 -13.83
CA GLU A 157 1.95 14.90 -13.85
C GLU A 157 1.38 13.95 -12.80
N SER A 158 2.24 13.42 -11.93
CA SER A 158 1.83 12.49 -10.88
C SER A 158 0.81 13.13 -9.93
N TYR A 159 -0.17 12.34 -9.51
CA TYR A 159 -1.21 12.77 -8.59
C TYR A 159 -1.74 11.61 -7.75
N ILE A 160 -2.44 11.96 -6.68
CA ILE A 160 -3.24 11.02 -5.90
C ILE A 160 -4.69 11.47 -5.87
N VAL A 161 -5.60 10.52 -5.67
CA VAL A 161 -7.04 10.78 -5.53
C VAL A 161 -7.47 10.44 -4.12
N VAL A 162 -8.27 11.32 -3.51
CA VAL A 162 -8.77 11.13 -2.14
C VAL A 162 -10.29 11.14 -2.16
N ILE A 163 -10.92 10.04 -1.74
CA ILE A 163 -12.36 9.84 -1.78
C ILE A 163 -12.90 9.65 -0.37
N ASN A 164 -13.68 10.60 0.10
CA ASN A 164 -14.23 10.62 1.45
C ASN A 164 -15.73 10.33 1.54
N LYS A 165 -16.39 10.11 0.40
CA LYS A 165 -17.83 9.81 0.31
C LYS A 165 -18.07 8.66 -0.66
N SER A 166 -19.18 7.94 -0.46
CA SER A 166 -19.64 6.89 -1.37
C SER A 166 -20.31 7.43 -2.65
N GLN A 167 -20.39 8.74 -2.77
CA GLN A 167 -21.00 9.45 -3.90
C GLN A 167 -20.26 10.75 -4.19
N MET A 168 -20.34 11.26 -5.40
CA MET A 168 -19.73 12.52 -5.80
C MET A 168 -20.73 13.67 -5.64
N GLY A 169 -20.29 14.75 -4.97
CA GLY A 169 -21.14 15.92 -4.72
C GLY A 169 -22.10 15.78 -3.52
N HIS A 170 -23.02 16.76 -3.37
CA HIS A 170 -23.92 16.90 -2.22
C HIS A 170 -25.41 16.91 -2.60
N GLY A 171 -25.75 16.66 -3.87
CA GLY A 171 -27.11 16.66 -4.38
C GLY A 171 -27.82 15.32 -4.22
N SER A 172 -28.44 14.85 -5.29
CA SER A 172 -29.09 13.55 -5.33
C SER A 172 -28.09 12.41 -5.09
N GLU A 173 -28.43 11.50 -4.18
CA GLU A 173 -27.62 10.31 -3.90
C GLU A 173 -27.50 9.41 -5.13
N GLU A 174 -28.58 9.21 -5.86
CA GLU A 174 -28.58 8.40 -7.08
C GLU A 174 -27.64 8.96 -8.15
N LEU A 175 -27.72 10.27 -8.39
CA LEU A 175 -26.83 10.95 -9.33
C LEU A 175 -25.38 10.91 -8.84
N GLY A 176 -25.16 11.14 -7.54
CA GLY A 176 -23.82 11.11 -6.95
C GLY A 176 -23.14 9.73 -7.06
N LYS A 177 -23.90 8.64 -6.93
CA LYS A 177 -23.40 7.27 -7.16
C LYS A 177 -23.04 7.02 -8.63
N ARG A 178 -23.83 7.52 -9.55
CA ARG A 178 -23.51 7.43 -10.99
C ARG A 178 -22.27 8.25 -11.33
N LEU A 179 -22.14 9.45 -10.75
CA LEU A 179 -20.99 10.33 -11.01
C LEU A 179 -19.69 9.74 -10.48
N ILE A 180 -19.68 9.17 -9.26
CA ILE A 180 -18.43 8.56 -8.74
C ILE A 180 -18.02 7.33 -9.53
N LYS A 181 -18.98 6.53 -10.00
CA LYS A 181 -18.71 5.40 -10.91
C LYS A 181 -18.12 5.90 -12.24
N GLY A 182 -18.75 6.90 -12.85
CA GLY A 182 -18.25 7.49 -14.11
C GLY A 182 -16.86 8.12 -13.94
N TYR A 183 -16.59 8.73 -12.79
CA TYR A 183 -15.28 9.29 -12.46
C TYR A 183 -14.20 8.20 -12.39
N LEU A 184 -14.46 7.12 -11.65
CA LEU A 184 -13.52 5.99 -11.51
C LEU A 184 -13.29 5.30 -12.86
N TYR A 185 -14.35 5.09 -13.65
CA TYR A 185 -14.22 4.58 -15.02
C TYR A 185 -13.38 5.52 -15.88
N ALA A 186 -13.63 6.83 -15.84
CA ALA A 186 -12.84 7.79 -16.61
C ALA A 186 -11.36 7.82 -16.18
N LEU A 187 -11.03 7.47 -14.93
CA LEU A 187 -9.65 7.32 -14.48
C LEU A 187 -8.96 6.13 -15.16
N THR A 188 -9.66 5.00 -15.40
CA THR A 188 -9.06 3.83 -16.08
C THR A 188 -8.60 4.14 -17.49
N GLU A 189 -9.25 5.13 -18.15
CA GLU A 189 -8.98 5.53 -19.52
C GLU A 189 -7.94 6.68 -19.67
N GLN A 190 -7.38 7.17 -18.54
CA GLN A 190 -6.38 8.24 -18.60
C GLN A 190 -5.00 7.71 -19.00
N GLU A 191 -4.22 8.52 -19.74
CA GLU A 191 -2.82 8.22 -20.07
C GLU A 191 -1.94 8.15 -18.81
N VAL A 192 -2.22 9.01 -17.81
CA VAL A 192 -1.53 9.07 -16.54
C VAL A 192 -2.51 8.69 -15.43
N LEU A 193 -2.32 7.49 -14.89
CA LEU A 193 -3.11 7.01 -13.76
C LEU A 193 -2.66 7.66 -12.44
N PRO A 194 -3.56 7.79 -11.43
CA PRO A 194 -3.14 8.21 -10.10
C PRO A 194 -2.13 7.22 -9.51
N LYS A 195 -1.12 7.72 -8.80
CA LYS A 195 -0.20 6.85 -8.04
C LYS A 195 -0.93 6.09 -6.93
N LYS A 196 -1.94 6.75 -6.33
CA LYS A 196 -2.68 6.21 -5.20
C LYS A 196 -4.11 6.75 -5.16
N ILE A 197 -5.04 5.90 -4.72
CA ILE A 197 -6.40 6.30 -4.33
C ILE A 197 -6.60 6.01 -2.85
N ILE A 198 -6.96 7.04 -2.09
CA ILE A 198 -7.13 6.97 -0.63
C ILE A 198 -8.62 7.08 -0.30
N PHE A 199 -9.13 6.08 0.41
CA PHE A 199 -10.50 6.06 0.89
C PHE A 199 -10.56 6.29 2.39
N TYR A 200 -11.42 7.19 2.85
CA TYR A 200 -11.75 7.36 4.26
C TYR A 200 -13.20 7.78 4.45
N ASN A 201 -13.70 7.75 5.70
CA ASN A 201 -15.08 8.05 6.03
C ASN A 201 -16.06 7.25 5.15
N GLY A 202 -17.10 7.88 4.60
CA GLY A 202 -18.07 7.24 3.70
C GLY A 202 -17.48 6.68 2.40
N GLY A 203 -16.33 7.19 1.96
CA GLY A 203 -15.60 6.66 0.81
C GLY A 203 -15.13 5.21 1.01
N GLY A 204 -14.88 4.80 2.26
CA GLY A 204 -14.53 3.41 2.57
C GLY A 204 -15.56 2.37 2.14
N LEU A 205 -16.84 2.76 1.99
CA LEU A 205 -17.89 1.86 1.49
C LEU A 205 -17.68 1.46 0.02
N LEU A 206 -16.89 2.21 -0.75
CA LEU A 206 -16.61 1.92 -2.15
C LEU A 206 -15.61 0.76 -2.35
N VAL A 207 -14.85 0.42 -1.32
CA VAL A 207 -13.92 -0.72 -1.33
C VAL A 207 -14.46 -1.95 -0.59
N ASP A 208 -15.69 -1.86 -0.09
CA ASP A 208 -16.36 -2.94 0.62
C ASP A 208 -16.93 -3.98 -0.34
N LYS A 209 -16.76 -5.26 0.00
CA LYS A 209 -17.15 -6.39 -0.82
C LYS A 209 -18.63 -6.46 -1.15
N GLU A 210 -19.50 -6.09 -0.19
CA GLU A 210 -20.94 -6.23 -0.34
C GLU A 210 -21.64 -4.89 -0.70
N ARG A 211 -21.07 -3.76 -0.27
CA ARG A 211 -21.72 -2.45 -0.36
C ARG A 211 -21.22 -1.59 -1.53
N SER A 212 -20.10 -1.96 -2.12
CA SER A 212 -19.55 -1.22 -3.25
C SER A 212 -20.34 -1.46 -4.53
N HIS A 213 -20.45 -0.43 -5.34
CA HIS A 213 -21.02 -0.46 -6.69
C HIS A 213 -20.00 -0.11 -7.79
N VAL A 214 -18.69 -0.08 -7.42
CA VAL A 214 -17.58 0.35 -8.29
C VAL A 214 -16.36 -0.56 -8.20
N LEU A 215 -16.54 -1.82 -7.77
CA LEU A 215 -15.41 -2.74 -7.58
C LEU A 215 -14.69 -3.09 -8.88
N ASP A 216 -15.39 -3.13 -10.00
CA ASP A 216 -14.81 -3.49 -11.28
C ASP A 216 -13.81 -2.40 -11.73
N GLU A 217 -14.20 -1.14 -11.64
CA GLU A 217 -13.34 0.01 -11.95
C GLU A 217 -12.13 0.07 -10.99
N LEU A 218 -12.34 -0.21 -9.71
CA LEU A 218 -11.25 -0.20 -8.72
C LEU A 218 -10.27 -1.35 -8.93
N ARG A 219 -10.74 -2.55 -9.25
CA ARG A 219 -9.86 -3.70 -9.59
C ARG A 219 -9.05 -3.42 -10.83
N GLU A 220 -9.65 -2.80 -11.84
CA GLU A 220 -8.94 -2.41 -13.05
C GLU A 220 -7.82 -1.40 -12.75
N LEU A 221 -8.09 -0.38 -11.95
CA LEU A 221 -7.08 0.58 -11.52
C LEU A 221 -5.95 -0.10 -10.72
N GLU A 222 -6.30 -0.98 -9.78
CA GLU A 222 -5.35 -1.73 -8.98
C GLU A 222 -4.48 -2.66 -9.85
N ASN A 223 -5.06 -3.37 -10.81
CA ASN A 223 -4.34 -4.22 -11.76
C ASN A 223 -3.41 -3.42 -12.68
N ASN A 224 -3.71 -2.14 -12.92
CA ASN A 224 -2.84 -1.21 -13.65
C ASN A 224 -1.81 -0.51 -12.75
N GLY A 225 -1.64 -0.96 -11.50
CA GLY A 225 -0.58 -0.50 -10.59
C GLY A 225 -0.94 0.75 -9.77
N VAL A 226 -2.22 1.11 -9.69
CA VAL A 226 -2.70 2.16 -8.77
C VAL A 226 -2.77 1.59 -7.35
N GLU A 227 -2.06 2.19 -6.40
CA GLU A 227 -2.16 1.79 -4.99
C GLU A 227 -3.52 2.23 -4.42
N ILE A 228 -4.32 1.28 -3.93
CA ILE A 228 -5.60 1.55 -3.28
C ILE A 228 -5.46 1.35 -1.77
N VAL A 229 -5.85 2.34 -0.98
CA VAL A 229 -5.80 2.26 0.48
C VAL A 229 -7.06 2.80 1.14
N CYS A 230 -7.46 2.17 2.25
CA CYS A 230 -8.58 2.59 3.07
C CYS A 230 -8.16 2.84 4.53
N CYS A 231 -8.69 3.89 5.14
CA CYS A 231 -8.41 4.24 6.53
C CYS A 231 -8.88 3.13 7.48
N GLY A 232 -7.96 2.57 8.29
CA GLY A 232 -8.24 1.47 9.23
C GLY A 232 -9.34 1.82 10.26
N ALA A 233 -9.34 3.04 10.80
CA ALA A 233 -10.41 3.47 11.70
C ALA A 233 -11.80 3.47 11.02
N CYS A 234 -11.86 3.74 9.70
CA CYS A 234 -13.11 3.68 8.94
C CYS A 234 -13.51 2.24 8.63
N ILE A 235 -12.55 1.35 8.41
CA ILE A 235 -12.76 -0.09 8.26
C ILE A 235 -13.39 -0.64 9.53
N ASP A 236 -12.79 -0.34 10.68
CA ASP A 236 -13.30 -0.81 11.99
C ASP A 236 -14.70 -0.28 12.31
N TYR A 237 -14.90 1.02 12.12
CA TYR A 237 -16.17 1.68 12.43
C TYR A 237 -17.31 1.16 11.56
N ASN A 238 -17.09 1.05 10.25
CA ASN A 238 -18.12 0.64 9.29
C ASN A 238 -18.16 -0.88 9.07
N LYS A 239 -17.29 -1.67 9.72
CA LYS A 239 -17.17 -3.13 9.53
C LYS A 239 -17.01 -3.48 8.05
N ILE A 240 -16.01 -2.84 7.41
CA ILE A 240 -15.72 -3.01 5.98
C ILE A 240 -14.99 -4.34 5.78
N ASP A 241 -15.49 -5.17 4.87
CA ASP A 241 -14.78 -6.32 4.29
C ASP A 241 -14.13 -5.86 2.97
N LEU A 242 -12.81 -5.63 3.00
CA LEU A 242 -12.09 -5.10 1.84
C LEU A 242 -12.11 -6.07 0.67
N ALA A 243 -12.67 -5.66 -0.47
CA ALA A 243 -12.61 -6.39 -1.73
C ALA A 243 -11.43 -5.97 -2.61
N VAL A 244 -10.91 -4.76 -2.40
CA VAL A 244 -9.76 -4.17 -3.10
C VAL A 244 -8.99 -3.29 -2.14
N GLY A 245 -7.70 -3.12 -2.40
CA GLY A 245 -6.82 -2.24 -1.63
C GLY A 245 -6.42 -2.78 -0.26
N ASN A 246 -5.75 -1.93 0.50
CA ASN A 246 -5.14 -2.29 1.77
C ASN A 246 -5.50 -1.29 2.88
N PRO A 247 -5.51 -1.71 4.14
CA PRO A 247 -5.68 -0.79 5.25
C PRO A 247 -4.49 0.16 5.37
N THR A 248 -4.80 1.40 5.76
CA THR A 248 -3.82 2.45 6.09
C THR A 248 -4.29 3.21 7.32
N ASN A 249 -3.50 4.17 7.79
CA ASN A 249 -3.88 5.01 8.92
C ASN A 249 -3.73 6.50 8.59
N MET A 250 -4.27 7.36 9.45
CA MET A 250 -4.28 8.81 9.23
C MET A 250 -2.88 9.41 9.14
N TYR A 251 -1.87 8.84 9.81
CA TYR A 251 -0.50 9.30 9.70
C TYR A 251 0.02 9.18 8.26
N PHE A 252 -0.16 8.00 7.63
CA PHE A 252 0.26 7.78 6.26
C PHE A 252 -0.61 8.52 5.23
N ILE A 253 -1.91 8.65 5.48
CA ILE A 253 -2.80 9.48 4.65
C ILE A 253 -2.28 10.92 4.58
N VAL A 254 -1.96 11.51 5.72
CA VAL A 254 -1.41 12.87 5.79
C VAL A 254 -0.03 12.95 5.11
N GLU A 255 0.82 11.95 5.31
CA GLU A 255 2.14 11.91 4.67
C GLU A 255 2.02 11.78 3.15
N ASP A 256 1.17 10.89 2.65
CA ASP A 256 0.90 10.71 1.22
C ASP A 256 0.36 12.01 0.59
N MET A 257 -0.61 12.66 1.24
CA MET A 257 -1.17 13.94 0.77
C MET A 257 -0.12 15.06 0.73
N ARG A 258 0.77 15.10 1.74
CA ARG A 258 1.84 16.11 1.83
C ARG A 258 2.93 15.91 0.77
N LYS A 259 3.25 14.66 0.44
CA LYS A 259 4.30 14.31 -0.54
C LYS A 259 3.81 14.33 -1.99
N ALA A 260 2.50 14.26 -2.21
CA ALA A 260 1.93 14.22 -3.55
C ALA A 260 2.16 15.53 -4.31
N ASN A 261 2.48 15.43 -5.59
CA ASN A 261 2.58 16.60 -6.48
C ASN A 261 1.21 17.30 -6.62
N ARG A 262 0.15 16.50 -6.78
CA ARG A 262 -1.25 16.99 -6.78
C ARG A 262 -2.14 16.03 -6.00
N VAL A 263 -3.10 16.61 -5.28
CA VAL A 263 -4.17 15.87 -4.59
C VAL A 263 -5.51 16.25 -5.24
N ILE A 264 -6.23 15.27 -5.75
CA ILE A 264 -7.55 15.45 -6.34
C ILE A 264 -8.59 14.85 -5.40
N GLN A 265 -9.62 15.63 -5.07
CA GLN A 265 -10.73 15.18 -4.24
C GLN A 265 -12.04 15.47 -5.00
N PRO A 266 -12.64 14.45 -5.63
CA PRO A 266 -13.85 14.61 -6.42
C PRO A 266 -15.12 14.84 -5.59
#